data_f1a0c69c2fb3dd2aff853b628efd8760
#
_entry.id   f1a0c69c2fb3dd2aff853b628efd8760
#
_cell.length_a   1.000
_cell.length_b   1.000
_cell.length_c   1.000
_cell.angle_alpha   90.00
_cell.angle_beta   90.00
_cell.angle_gamma   90.00
#
_symmetry.space_group_name_H-M   'P 1'
#
loop_
_entity.id
_entity.type
_entity.pdbx_description
1 polymer ?
#
loop_
_entity_poly.entity_id
_entity_poly.type
_entity_poly.pdbx_seq_one_letter_code
_entity_poly.pdbx_strand_id
1 'polypeptide(L)'
;MLQIPGDMERIQVIPACGIGMSIHGGEWRIHASAVDECEVIEESLSWLSGGESNIIIEKENSTLGAPMQTIRVKMKSKVALSSLEILEKDSLVAMLENGVGSRVDEDKFLHIRLSLERLVQGRGVVSNNSEESVAKGKFKLEVYPGQETIEVAEDLLMRLIGK
;
A
#
# COMPACT_ATOMS: atom_id res chain seq x y z
N MET A 1 31.43 20.43 13.19
CA MET A 1 30.66 20.24 13.12
C MET A 1 30.24 20.00 12.83
N LEU A 2 30.48 20.20 12.46
CA LEU A 2 29.76 20.01 12.13
C LEU A 2 29.33 19.78 11.83
N GLN A 3 29.47 19.85 11.55
CA GLN A 3 28.71 19.75 11.21
C GLN A 3 28.18 19.31 10.88
N ILE A 4 28.56 19.58 10.71
CA ILE A 4 27.72 19.33 10.38
C ILE A 4 27.37 19.12 10.16
N PRO A 5 27.70 19.34 9.99
CA PRO A 5 26.88 19.20 9.67
C PRO A 5 26.26 18.95 9.52
N GLY A 6 26.81 19.16 9.34
CA GLY A 6 25.62 19.03 9.23
C GLY A 6 25.24 18.90 9.13
N ASP A 7 25.31 18.78 8.60
CA ASP A 7 24.45 18.88 8.52
C ASP A 7 24.00 18.82 8.26
N MET A 8 24.26 18.71 7.99
CA MET A 8 23.34 18.78 7.78
C MET A 8 22.81 18.51 7.70
N GLU A 9 23.14 18.48 7.44
CA GLU A 9 22.14 18.45 7.45
C GLU A 9 21.53 18.27 7.34
N ARG A 10 21.93 18.41 7.17
CA ARG A 10 20.86 18.37 7.16
C ARG A 10 20.13 18.34 6.90
N ILE A 11 20.17 18.43 6.64
CA ILE A 11 19.05 18.47 6.51
C ILE A 11 18.44 18.34 6.55
N GLN A 12 18.27 18.41 6.33
CA GLN A 12 17.25 18.42 6.44
C GLN A 12 16.49 18.41 6.51
N VAL A 13 16.57 18.57 6.45
CA VAL A 13 15.57 18.56 6.56
C VAL A 13 14.79 18.50 6.52
N ILE A 14 14.55 18.64 6.54
CA ILE A 14 13.66 18.55 6.45
C ILE A 14 13.02 18.34 6.64
N PRO A 15 12.60 18.38 6.68
CA PRO A 15 11.73 18.11 6.83
C PRO A 15 11.23 17.70 7.16
N ALA A 16 11.08 17.70 7.25
CA ALA A 16 10.55 17.28 7.50
C ALA A 16 9.86 17.06 7.74
N CYS A 17 10.05 17.36 7.95
CA CYS A 17 8.88 17.30 8.55
C CYS A 17 7.84 16.58 7.81
N GLY A 18 6.85 16.52 7.98
CA GLY A 18 5.86 15.85 7.23
C GLY A 18 6.37 14.97 6.13
N ILE A 19 7.64 14.88 6.04
CA ILE A 19 8.31 14.11 5.00
C ILE A 19 7.92 12.66 5.03
N GLY A 20 7.73 12.08 6.21
CA GLY A 20 7.31 10.69 6.34
C GLY A 20 5.82 10.48 6.13
N MET A 21 5.05 11.55 5.96
CA MET A 21 3.59 11.50 5.95
C MET A 21 3.05 11.80 4.56
N SER A 22 3.57 11.12 3.56
CA SER A 22 3.14 11.32 2.16
C SER A 22 1.75 10.76 1.89
N ILE A 23 1.17 10.04 2.85
CA ILE A 23 -0.16 9.46 2.69
C ILE A 23 -1.03 9.80 3.90
N HIS A 24 -2.33 10.02 3.65
CA HIS A 24 -3.31 10.28 4.69
C HIS A 24 -3.86 9.01 5.32
N GLY A 25 -3.82 7.93 4.59
CA GLY A 25 -4.31 6.65 5.04
C GLY A 25 -4.46 5.70 3.87
N GLY A 26 -4.96 4.52 4.12
CA GLY A 26 -5.14 3.54 3.06
C GLY A 26 -5.98 2.36 3.51
N GLU A 27 -6.20 1.46 2.58
CA GLU A 27 -6.89 0.22 2.89
C GLU A 27 -6.39 -0.90 2.00
N TRP A 28 -6.45 -2.11 2.53
CA TRP A 28 -6.26 -3.32 1.75
C TRP A 28 -7.60 -4.04 1.68
N ARG A 29 -7.92 -4.58 0.53
CA ARG A 29 -9.20 -5.24 0.29
C ARG A 29 -8.99 -6.50 -0.54
N ILE A 30 -9.63 -7.57 -0.12
CA ILE A 30 -9.60 -8.85 -0.83
C ILE A 30 -11.03 -9.33 -1.04
N HIS A 31 -11.34 -9.72 -2.26
CA HIS A 31 -12.62 -10.38 -2.57
C HIS A 31 -12.38 -11.88 -2.52
N ALA A 32 -13.05 -12.55 -1.60
CA ALA A 32 -12.90 -13.98 -1.39
C ALA A 32 -14.18 -14.71 -1.77
N SER A 33 -14.04 -15.86 -2.40
CA SER A 33 -15.18 -16.73 -2.68
C SER A 33 -15.41 -17.67 -1.50
N ALA A 34 -16.53 -18.41 -1.55
CA ALA A 34 -16.86 -19.36 -0.48
C ALA A 34 -15.86 -20.51 -0.36
N VAL A 35 -15.04 -20.74 -1.39
CA VAL A 35 -14.04 -21.82 -1.38
C VAL A 35 -12.68 -21.37 -0.87
N ASP A 36 -12.50 -20.07 -0.64
CA ASP A 36 -11.24 -19.56 -0.14
C ASP A 36 -11.14 -19.72 1.37
N GLU A 37 -9.92 -19.90 1.85
CA GLU A 37 -9.66 -20.00 3.29
C GLU A 37 -9.60 -18.61 3.93
N CYS A 38 -10.75 -18.14 4.39
CA CYS A 38 -10.88 -16.79 4.92
C CYS A 38 -9.97 -16.52 6.13
N GLU A 39 -9.72 -17.53 6.96
CA GLU A 39 -8.83 -17.36 8.13
C GLU A 39 -7.41 -17.00 7.70
N VAL A 40 -6.90 -17.66 6.68
CA VAL A 40 -5.56 -17.38 6.15
C VAL A 40 -5.51 -15.98 5.56
N ILE A 41 -6.58 -15.59 4.86
CA ILE A 41 -6.69 -14.26 4.26
C ILE A 41 -6.72 -13.19 5.36
N GLU A 42 -7.50 -13.41 6.43
CA GLU A 42 -7.56 -12.47 7.55
C GLU A 42 -6.21 -12.34 8.24
N GLU A 43 -5.50 -13.44 8.44
CA GLU A 43 -4.17 -13.42 9.02
C GLU A 43 -3.19 -12.64 8.15
N SER A 44 -3.30 -12.81 6.82
CA SER A 44 -2.45 -12.10 5.88
C SER A 44 -2.69 -10.59 5.93
N LEU A 45 -3.95 -10.18 6.00
CA LEU A 45 -4.29 -8.76 6.12
C LEU A 45 -3.85 -8.20 7.48
N SER A 46 -3.98 -8.99 8.55
CA SER A 46 -3.54 -8.57 9.87
C SER A 46 -2.01 -8.34 9.87
N TRP A 47 -1.27 -9.28 9.28
CA TRP A 47 0.18 -9.13 9.15
C TRP A 47 0.54 -7.88 8.35
N LEU A 48 -0.15 -7.67 7.22
CA LEU A 48 0.12 -6.56 6.33
C LEU A 48 -0.19 -5.21 6.99
N SER A 49 -1.16 -5.16 7.88
CA SER A 49 -1.56 -3.92 8.59
C SER A 49 -0.91 -3.77 9.96
N GLY A 50 0.05 -4.62 10.27
CA GLY A 50 0.77 -4.53 11.55
C GLY A 50 0.01 -5.08 12.74
N GLY A 51 -1.11 -5.76 12.52
CA GLY A 51 -1.89 -6.41 13.57
C GLY A 51 -2.75 -5.48 14.41
N GLU A 52 -2.69 -4.18 14.16
CA GLU A 52 -3.39 -3.18 14.99
C GLU A 52 -4.70 -2.68 14.40
N SER A 53 -4.97 -2.98 13.15
CA SER A 53 -6.15 -2.47 12.46
C SER A 53 -7.31 -3.43 12.56
N ASN A 54 -8.52 -2.88 12.56
CA ASN A 54 -9.73 -3.70 12.57
C ASN A 54 -10.01 -4.25 11.18
N ILE A 55 -10.24 -5.55 11.12
CA ILE A 55 -10.60 -6.22 9.88
C ILE A 55 -12.13 -6.21 9.78
N ILE A 56 -12.61 -5.78 8.62
CA ILE A 56 -14.06 -5.71 8.34
C ILE A 56 -14.37 -6.78 7.30
N ILE A 57 -15.36 -7.61 7.59
CA ILE A 57 -15.81 -8.65 6.67
C ILE A 57 -17.23 -8.33 6.25
N GLU A 58 -17.42 -8.19 4.94
CA GLU A 58 -18.73 -7.94 4.37
C GLU A 58 -19.10 -9.14 3.51
N LYS A 59 -20.28 -9.72 3.77
CA LYS A 59 -20.77 -10.86 3.01
C LYS A 59 -21.80 -10.39 2.01
N GLU A 60 -21.66 -10.86 0.79
CA GLU A 60 -22.59 -10.52 -0.28
C GLU A 60 -22.68 -11.68 -1.28
N ASN A 61 -23.65 -11.62 -2.15
CA ASN A 61 -23.77 -12.59 -3.23
C ASN A 61 -23.33 -11.93 -4.53
N SER A 62 -22.64 -12.70 -5.37
CA SER A 62 -22.30 -12.24 -6.70
C SER A 62 -23.58 -12.08 -7.53
N THR A 63 -23.47 -11.47 -8.70
CA THR A 63 -24.61 -11.32 -9.61
C THR A 63 -25.21 -12.68 -10.01
N LEU A 64 -24.43 -13.74 -9.93
CA LEU A 64 -24.89 -15.11 -10.22
C LEU A 64 -25.37 -15.84 -8.97
N GLY A 65 -25.42 -15.15 -7.82
CA GLY A 65 -25.91 -15.73 -6.58
C GLY A 65 -24.88 -16.51 -5.77
N ALA A 66 -23.62 -16.55 -6.20
CA ALA A 66 -22.57 -17.24 -5.47
C ALA A 66 -22.17 -16.42 -4.22
N PRO A 67 -21.99 -17.09 -3.05
CA PRO A 67 -21.54 -16.39 -1.85
C PRO A 67 -20.14 -15.80 -2.04
N MET A 68 -19.98 -14.55 -1.64
CA MET A 68 -18.69 -13.85 -1.70
C MET A 68 -18.49 -13.05 -0.42
N GLN A 69 -17.24 -12.83 -0.06
CA GLN A 69 -16.90 -11.99 1.06
C GLN A 69 -15.89 -10.95 0.60
N THR A 70 -16.06 -9.74 1.09
CA THR A 70 -15.04 -8.71 0.96
C THR A 70 -14.39 -8.54 2.32
N ILE A 71 -13.10 -8.82 2.39
CA ILE A 71 -12.32 -8.70 3.61
C ILE A 71 -11.45 -7.46 3.45
N ARG A 72 -11.58 -6.53 4.38
CA ARG A 72 -11.01 -5.22 4.23
C ARG A 72 -10.40 -4.74 5.54
N VAL A 73 -9.27 -4.03 5.45
CA VAL A 73 -8.66 -3.39 6.60
C VAL A 73 -8.35 -1.95 6.26
N LYS A 74 -8.85 -1.01 7.08
CA LYS A 74 -8.57 0.41 6.90
C LYS A 74 -7.47 0.83 7.86
N MET A 75 -6.57 1.68 7.37
CA MET A 75 -5.38 2.08 8.10
C MET A 75 -5.26 3.59 8.12
N LYS A 76 -4.81 4.14 9.25
CA LYS A 76 -4.45 5.55 9.35
C LYS A 76 -3.06 5.72 8.74
N SER A 77 -2.67 6.96 8.50
CA SER A 77 -1.45 7.27 7.75
C SER A 77 -0.20 6.54 8.22
N LYS A 78 0.03 6.48 9.52
CA LYS A 78 1.23 5.82 10.06
C LYS A 78 1.22 4.31 9.79
N VAL A 79 0.09 3.66 10.02
CA VAL A 79 -0.05 2.23 9.80
C VAL A 79 -0.02 1.91 8.31
N ALA A 80 -0.65 2.76 7.49
CA ALA A 80 -0.64 2.58 6.05
C ALA A 80 0.78 2.67 5.49
N LEU A 81 1.57 3.62 5.96
CA LEU A 81 2.96 3.75 5.55
C LEU A 81 3.77 2.52 5.96
N SER A 82 3.59 2.05 7.19
CA SER A 82 4.26 0.84 7.67
C SER A 82 3.89 -0.38 6.84
N SER A 83 2.64 -0.45 6.40
CA SER A 83 2.17 -1.52 5.52
C SER A 83 2.94 -1.53 4.20
N LEU A 84 3.19 -0.36 3.63
CA LEU A 84 3.96 -0.26 2.39
C LEU A 84 5.43 -0.63 2.58
N GLU A 85 5.97 -0.43 3.78
CA GLU A 85 7.35 -0.80 4.08
C GLU A 85 7.57 -2.31 4.09
N ILE A 86 6.51 -3.09 4.24
CA ILE A 86 6.57 -4.55 4.21
C ILE A 86 6.78 -5.08 2.79
N LEU A 87 6.39 -4.32 1.78
CA LEU A 87 6.48 -4.76 0.39
C LEU A 87 7.93 -4.99 -0.03
N GLU A 88 8.14 -6.00 -0.88
CA GLU A 88 9.48 -6.31 -1.37
C GLU A 88 10.00 -5.17 -2.22
N LYS A 89 11.26 -4.82 -2.00
CA LYS A 89 11.87 -3.69 -2.71
C LYS A 89 11.92 -3.89 -4.22
N ASP A 90 12.12 -5.12 -4.66
CA ASP A 90 12.11 -5.44 -6.09
C ASP A 90 10.77 -5.09 -6.72
N SER A 91 9.67 -5.29 -5.98
CA SER A 91 8.33 -4.93 -6.44
C SER A 91 8.18 -3.41 -6.56
N LEU A 92 8.71 -2.68 -5.60
CA LEU A 92 8.65 -1.21 -5.61
C LEU A 92 9.48 -0.65 -6.76
N VAL A 93 10.65 -1.20 -6.99
CA VAL A 93 11.50 -0.80 -8.12
C VAL A 93 10.79 -1.06 -9.45
N ALA A 94 10.16 -2.22 -9.59
CA ALA A 94 9.42 -2.56 -10.80
C ALA A 94 8.27 -1.59 -11.05
N MET A 95 7.58 -1.15 -9.99
CA MET A 95 6.51 -0.16 -10.11
C MET A 95 7.05 1.16 -10.65
N LEU A 96 8.21 1.59 -10.17
CA LEU A 96 8.83 2.82 -10.67
C LEU A 96 9.26 2.68 -12.14
N GLU A 97 9.86 1.56 -12.48
CA GLU A 97 10.33 1.30 -13.84
C GLU A 97 9.18 1.23 -14.85
N ASN A 98 8.06 0.68 -14.43
CA ASN A 98 6.88 0.58 -15.29
C ASN A 98 6.04 1.86 -15.31
N GLY A 99 6.40 2.83 -14.48
CA GLY A 99 5.68 4.10 -14.37
C GLY A 99 4.49 4.01 -13.45
N VAL A 100 4.36 4.97 -12.55
CA VAL A 100 3.27 5.00 -11.57
C VAL A 100 2.02 5.72 -12.07
N GLY A 101 2.08 6.32 -13.26
CA GLY A 101 0.96 7.09 -13.79
C GLY A 101 -0.33 6.27 -13.92
N SER A 102 -0.22 4.99 -14.26
CA SER A 102 -1.38 4.11 -14.38
C SER A 102 -1.91 3.63 -13.02
N ARG A 103 -1.20 3.92 -11.95
CA ARG A 103 -1.56 3.47 -10.61
C ARG A 103 -2.13 4.58 -9.72
N VAL A 104 -2.13 5.82 -10.22
CA VAL A 104 -2.73 6.94 -9.48
C VAL A 104 -3.99 7.39 -10.21
N ASP A 105 -5.01 7.78 -9.43
CA ASP A 105 -6.27 8.24 -10.00
C ASP A 105 -6.47 9.75 -9.77
N GLU A 106 -7.58 10.26 -10.28
CA GLU A 106 -7.93 11.67 -10.18
C GLU A 106 -8.16 12.13 -8.75
N ASP A 107 -8.51 11.20 -7.88
CA ASP A 107 -8.78 11.50 -6.47
C ASP A 107 -7.52 11.42 -5.60
N LYS A 108 -6.36 11.29 -6.24
CA LYS A 108 -5.05 11.26 -5.58
C LYS A 108 -4.82 10.00 -4.76
N PHE A 109 -5.37 8.88 -5.22
CA PHE A 109 -5.11 7.57 -4.61
C PHE A 109 -4.08 6.80 -5.43
N LEU A 110 -3.16 6.16 -4.72
CA LEU A 110 -2.22 5.23 -5.32
C LEU A 110 -2.82 3.82 -5.16
N HIS A 111 -2.92 3.11 -6.26
CA HIS A 111 -3.46 1.74 -6.28
C HIS A 111 -2.34 0.73 -6.43
N ILE A 112 -2.34 -0.27 -5.56
CA ILE A 112 -1.34 -1.34 -5.56
C ILE A 112 -2.08 -2.67 -5.52
N ARG A 113 -1.62 -3.64 -6.30
CA ARG A 113 -2.19 -4.98 -6.32
C ARG A 113 -1.11 -5.98 -5.90
N LEU A 114 -1.34 -6.66 -4.80
CA LEU A 114 -0.41 -7.69 -4.34
C LEU A 114 -0.92 -9.07 -4.72
N SER A 115 -0.01 -9.95 -5.11
CA SER A 115 -0.35 -11.34 -5.34
C SER A 115 -0.87 -11.96 -4.06
N LEU A 116 -2.10 -12.47 -4.07
CA LEU A 116 -2.69 -13.10 -2.90
C LEU A 116 -1.95 -14.39 -2.55
N GLU A 117 -1.55 -15.14 -3.56
CA GLU A 117 -0.78 -16.37 -3.37
C GLU A 117 0.52 -16.13 -2.60
N ARG A 118 1.22 -15.05 -2.94
CA ARG A 118 2.47 -14.69 -2.25
C ARG A 118 2.19 -14.09 -0.88
N LEU A 119 1.11 -13.34 -0.77
CA LEU A 119 0.74 -12.70 0.49
C LEU A 119 0.45 -13.74 1.58
N VAL A 120 -0.26 -14.81 1.24
CA VAL A 120 -0.54 -15.88 2.21
C VAL A 120 0.72 -16.65 2.60
N GLN A 121 1.78 -16.51 1.82
CA GLN A 121 3.11 -17.06 2.14
C GLN A 121 3.95 -16.10 2.98
N GLY A 122 3.40 -14.94 3.33
CA GLY A 122 4.12 -13.93 4.11
C GLY A 122 4.98 -13.01 3.27
N ARG A 123 4.65 -12.83 1.99
CA ARG A 123 5.43 -11.97 1.08
C ARG A 123 4.57 -10.89 0.45
N GLY A 124 5.06 -9.66 0.46
CA GLY A 124 4.40 -8.54 -0.20
C GLY A 124 4.94 -8.32 -1.60
N VAL A 125 4.39 -9.04 -2.56
CA VAL A 125 4.85 -9.00 -3.95
C VAL A 125 3.77 -8.39 -4.84
N VAL A 126 4.13 -7.34 -5.59
CA VAL A 126 3.19 -6.68 -6.50
C VAL A 126 2.89 -7.61 -7.68
N SER A 127 1.59 -7.78 -7.95
CA SER A 127 1.14 -8.63 -9.06
C SER A 127 1.11 -7.86 -10.36
N ASN A 128 1.60 -8.50 -11.42
CA ASN A 128 1.50 -7.97 -12.78
C ASN A 128 0.57 -8.84 -13.63
N ASN A 129 -0.03 -9.85 -13.03
CA ASN A 129 -0.92 -10.78 -13.73
C ASN A 129 -2.37 -10.39 -13.42
N SER A 130 -3.12 -9.98 -14.45
CA SER A 130 -4.50 -9.53 -14.29
C SER A 130 -5.47 -10.66 -13.97
N GLU A 131 -5.06 -11.92 -14.16
CA GLU A 131 -5.92 -13.08 -13.91
C GLU A 131 -5.72 -13.70 -12.53
N GLU A 132 -4.69 -13.25 -11.83
CA GLU A 132 -4.39 -13.78 -10.50
C GLU A 132 -5.25 -13.09 -9.45
N SER A 133 -5.57 -13.81 -8.38
CA SER A 133 -6.25 -13.23 -7.23
C SER A 133 -5.32 -12.26 -6.51
N VAL A 134 -5.83 -11.11 -6.14
CA VAL A 134 -5.01 -10.04 -5.57
C VAL A 134 -5.63 -9.42 -4.33
N ALA A 135 -4.74 -8.86 -3.50
CA ALA A 135 -5.13 -7.91 -2.46
C ALA A 135 -4.98 -6.53 -3.07
N LYS A 136 -6.06 -5.77 -3.08
CA LYS A 136 -6.06 -4.42 -3.65
C LYS A 136 -5.79 -3.40 -2.57
N GLY A 137 -4.73 -2.61 -2.76
CA GLY A 137 -4.41 -1.52 -1.86
C GLY A 137 -4.78 -0.19 -2.48
N LYS A 138 -5.28 0.70 -1.65
CA LYS A 138 -5.70 2.04 -2.08
C LYS A 138 -5.20 3.01 -1.02
N PHE A 139 -4.29 3.90 -1.40
CA PHE A 139 -3.60 4.79 -0.47
C PHE A 139 -3.80 6.23 -0.89
N LYS A 140 -4.37 7.03 0.00
CA LYS A 140 -4.62 8.45 -0.26
C LYS A 140 -3.30 9.22 -0.12
N LEU A 141 -2.85 9.80 -1.22
CA LEU A 141 -1.63 10.58 -1.23
C LEU A 141 -1.88 12.00 -0.70
N GLU A 142 -0.88 12.52 0.00
CA GLU A 142 -0.90 13.88 0.48
C GLU A 142 -0.23 14.75 -0.57
N VAL A 143 -1.04 15.46 -1.36
CA VAL A 143 -0.57 16.29 -2.47
C VAL A 143 -0.90 17.75 -2.16
N TYR A 144 0.13 18.57 -2.07
CA TYR A 144 -0.03 20.00 -1.80
C TYR A 144 -0.15 20.79 -3.10
N PRO A 145 -0.71 22.01 -3.03
CA PRO A 145 -0.79 22.87 -4.22
C PRO A 145 0.58 23.02 -4.88
N GLY A 146 0.61 22.88 -6.19
CA GLY A 146 1.84 22.96 -6.95
C GLY A 146 2.57 21.65 -7.14
N GLN A 147 2.13 20.59 -6.48
CA GLN A 147 2.70 19.26 -6.66
C GLN A 147 1.85 18.44 -7.63
N GLU A 148 2.50 17.52 -8.33
CA GLU A 148 1.78 16.57 -9.16
C GLU A 148 1.66 15.24 -8.41
N THR A 149 0.50 14.59 -8.54
CA THR A 149 0.22 13.33 -7.85
C THR A 149 1.24 12.25 -8.21
N ILE A 150 1.62 12.18 -9.49
CA ILE A 150 2.60 11.19 -9.96
C ILE A 150 3.95 11.40 -9.28
N GLU A 151 4.39 12.64 -9.15
CA GLU A 151 5.66 12.94 -8.49
C GLU A 151 5.64 12.56 -7.02
N VAL A 152 4.53 12.81 -6.33
CA VAL A 152 4.37 12.45 -4.92
C VAL A 152 4.45 10.92 -4.77
N ALA A 153 3.80 10.19 -5.66
CA ALA A 153 3.83 8.73 -5.65
C ALA A 153 5.25 8.20 -5.90
N GLU A 154 5.96 8.78 -6.87
CA GLU A 154 7.33 8.38 -7.17
C GLU A 154 8.27 8.64 -5.99
N ASP A 155 8.15 9.79 -5.37
CA ASP A 155 8.95 10.14 -4.20
C ASP A 155 8.70 9.18 -3.04
N LEU A 156 7.43 8.82 -2.83
CA LEU A 156 7.07 7.85 -1.80
C LEU A 156 7.74 6.51 -2.05
N LEU A 157 7.66 5.99 -3.28
CA LEU A 157 8.27 4.71 -3.62
C LEU A 157 9.79 4.76 -3.46
N MET A 158 10.42 5.85 -3.87
CA MET A 158 11.87 6.00 -3.73
C MET A 158 12.31 6.00 -2.27
N ARG A 159 11.55 6.63 -1.39
CA ARG A 159 11.84 6.60 0.05
C ARG A 159 11.70 5.21 0.62
N LEU A 160 10.66 4.47 0.20
CA LEU A 160 10.46 3.11 0.66
C LEU A 160 11.60 2.19 0.21
N ILE A 161 12.08 2.36 -1.01
CA ILE A 161 13.19 1.58 -1.55
C ILE A 161 14.47 1.88 -0.78
N GLY A 162 14.67 3.12 -0.38
CA GLY A 162 15.86 3.56 0.33
C GLY A 162 15.96 3.13 1.79
N LYS A 163 14.93 2.53 2.32
CA LYS A 163 14.93 2.06 3.72
C LYS A 163 15.53 0.65 3.91
#